data_1b903a11b66f2a58708c8c1fd1de234a
#
_entry.id   1b903a11b66f2a58708c8c1fd1de234a
#
_cell.length_a   1.000
_cell.length_b   1.000
_cell.length_c   1.000
_cell.angle_alpha   90.00
_cell.angle_beta   90.00
_cell.angle_gamma   90.00
#
_symmetry.space_group_name_H-M   'P 1'
#
loop_
_entity.id
_entity.type
_entity.pdbx_description
1 polymer ?
#
loop_
_entity_poly.entity_id
_entity_poly.type
_entity_poly.pdbx_seq_one_letter_code
_entity_poly.pdbx_strand_id
1 'polypeptide(L)'
;MANREEKRNLETIPVGSLGIISLPGCKPLGEKVDQYLVKWRAERESEHKESLAFAGYQRESYLLDAKVPRFGSGEAKGQILESVRGTDLYLLVDVLNYSMTYSLCGNENHMSPDDHYQDLKRIIAAVGGKARRITVTVSYTHLTLPTKL
;
A
#
# COMPACT_ATOMS: atom_id res chain seq x y z
N MET A 1 -7.75 -8.11 43.51
CA MET A 1 -7.99 -7.22 42.36
C MET A 1 -6.76 -7.34 41.47
N ALA A 2 -6.70 -8.34 40.61
CA ALA A 2 -5.58 -8.57 39.69
C ALA A 2 -5.67 -7.60 38.51
N ASN A 3 -4.56 -7.01 38.25
CA ASN A 3 -4.29 -5.85 37.45
C ASN A 3 -4.86 -5.95 36.01
N ARG A 4 -5.77 -5.07 35.67
CA ARG A 4 -6.38 -4.93 34.34
C ARG A 4 -5.40 -4.39 33.27
N GLU A 5 -4.20 -4.01 33.68
CA GLU A 5 -3.15 -3.47 32.80
C GLU A 5 -2.27 -4.55 32.16
N GLU A 6 -2.14 -5.74 32.76
CA GLU A 6 -1.35 -6.84 32.19
C GLU A 6 -1.96 -7.50 30.94
N LYS A 7 -3.24 -7.28 30.65
CA LYS A 7 -3.90 -7.88 29.48
C LYS A 7 -3.73 -7.09 28.16
N ARG A 8 -3.01 -5.96 28.15
CA ARG A 8 -2.82 -5.15 26.94
C ARG A 8 -1.55 -5.45 26.15
N ASN A 9 -0.67 -6.29 26.65
CA ASN A 9 0.52 -6.73 25.95
C ASN A 9 0.35 -8.12 25.30
N LEU A 10 -0.74 -8.33 24.60
CA LEU A 10 -0.75 -9.36 23.57
C LEU A 10 0.13 -8.82 22.44
N GLU A 11 1.43 -9.13 22.52
CA GLU A 11 2.36 -8.95 21.42
C GLU A 11 1.85 -9.78 20.25
N THR A 12 1.13 -9.13 19.36
CA THR A 12 0.70 -9.79 18.13
C THR A 12 1.92 -10.05 17.28
N ILE A 13 2.23 -11.31 17.08
CA ILE A 13 3.29 -11.72 16.16
C ILE A 13 2.99 -11.12 14.78
N PRO A 14 3.92 -10.37 14.17
CA PRO A 14 3.68 -9.77 12.86
C PRO A 14 3.40 -10.87 11.82
N VAL A 15 2.47 -10.60 10.93
CA VAL A 15 2.12 -11.51 9.82
C VAL A 15 3.34 -11.71 8.90
N GLY A 16 4.12 -10.65 8.71
CA GLY A 16 5.33 -10.64 7.90
C GLY A 16 5.99 -9.27 7.95
N SER A 17 7.09 -9.10 7.23
CA SER A 17 7.71 -7.80 7.06
C SER A 17 6.73 -6.87 6.32
N LEU A 18 6.61 -5.63 6.80
CA LEU A 18 5.74 -4.64 6.18
C LEU A 18 6.27 -4.26 4.79
N GLY A 19 5.38 -4.19 3.81
CA GLY A 19 5.64 -3.64 2.49
C GLY A 19 4.47 -2.78 2.04
N ILE A 20 4.74 -1.66 1.37
CA ILE A 20 3.74 -0.74 0.87
C ILE A 20 3.98 -0.52 -0.62
N ILE A 21 2.97 -0.75 -1.43
CA ILE A 21 2.96 -0.35 -2.84
C ILE A 21 1.93 0.77 -3.00
N SER A 22 2.39 1.94 -3.40
CA SER A 22 1.51 3.05 -3.77
C SER A 22 1.33 3.07 -5.27
N LEU A 23 0.08 2.91 -5.73
CA LEU A 23 -0.25 3.11 -7.14
C LEU A 23 -0.01 4.57 -7.53
N PRO A 24 0.18 4.87 -8.83
CA PRO A 24 0.64 6.20 -9.27
C PRO A 24 -0.14 7.38 -8.68
N GLY A 25 -1.46 7.26 -8.58
CA GLY A 25 -2.32 8.30 -7.99
C GLY A 25 -2.15 8.52 -6.49
N CYS A 26 -1.56 7.56 -5.77
CA CYS A 26 -1.34 7.60 -4.32
C CYS A 26 0.11 7.85 -3.90
N LYS A 27 1.04 8.07 -4.81
CA LYS A 27 2.47 8.21 -4.48
C LYS A 27 2.74 9.24 -3.37
N PRO A 28 2.21 10.49 -3.43
CA PRO A 28 2.46 11.47 -2.38
C PRO A 28 1.92 11.05 -1.00
N LEU A 29 0.81 10.30 -0.98
CA LEU A 29 0.26 9.74 0.26
C LEU A 29 1.15 8.63 0.79
N GLY A 30 1.59 7.71 -0.07
CA GLY A 30 2.48 6.62 0.29
C GLY A 30 3.80 7.09 0.87
N GLU A 31 4.40 8.10 0.27
CA GLU A 31 5.64 8.72 0.78
C GLU A 31 5.46 9.31 2.18
N LYS A 32 4.34 10.00 2.44
CA LYS A 32 4.02 10.52 3.78
C LYS A 32 3.82 9.39 4.79
N VAL A 33 3.06 8.36 4.42
CA VAL A 33 2.84 7.19 5.28
C VAL A 33 4.16 6.51 5.63
N ASP A 34 5.02 6.33 4.65
CA ASP A 34 6.33 5.72 4.84
C ASP A 34 7.20 6.53 5.82
N GLN A 35 7.28 7.85 5.63
CA GLN A 35 8.02 8.74 6.54
C GLN A 35 7.52 8.65 7.98
N TYR A 36 6.19 8.60 8.19
CA TYR A 36 5.62 8.44 9.53
C TYR A 36 5.95 7.07 10.14
N LEU A 37 5.90 6.00 9.36
CA LEU A 37 6.21 4.66 9.83
C LEU A 37 7.68 4.53 10.23
N VAL A 38 8.59 5.04 9.40
CA VAL A 38 10.03 5.06 9.70
C VAL A 38 10.29 5.85 10.98
N LYS A 39 9.69 7.05 11.10
CA LYS A 39 9.81 7.88 12.30
C LYS A 39 9.30 7.17 13.56
N TRP A 40 8.10 6.61 13.53
CA TRP A 40 7.53 5.90 14.67
C TRP A 40 8.34 4.67 15.07
N ARG A 41 8.94 3.99 14.11
CA ARG A 41 9.84 2.86 14.40
C ARG A 41 11.09 3.33 15.14
N ALA A 42 11.73 4.39 14.67
CA ALA A 42 12.90 4.96 15.31
C ALA A 42 12.58 5.49 16.74
N GLU A 43 11.43 6.12 16.93
CA GLU A 43 10.97 6.57 18.25
C GLU A 43 10.78 5.37 19.21
N ARG A 44 10.13 4.31 18.77
CA ARG A 44 9.92 3.09 19.60
C ARG A 44 11.23 2.41 19.97
N GLU A 45 12.19 2.37 19.05
CA GLU A 45 13.52 1.86 19.32
C GLU A 45 14.23 2.66 20.40
N SER A 46 14.23 3.99 20.28
CA SER A 46 14.85 4.88 21.27
C SER A 46 14.23 4.76 22.67
N GLU A 47 12.94 4.40 22.75
CA GLU A 47 12.21 4.21 24.01
C GLU A 47 12.33 2.77 24.56
N HIS A 48 13.15 1.90 23.95
CA HIS A 48 13.28 0.47 24.29
C HIS A 48 11.92 -0.29 24.35
N LYS A 49 10.93 0.17 23.57
CA LYS A 49 9.61 -0.46 23.46
C LYS A 49 9.55 -1.52 22.36
N GLU A 50 10.68 -2.04 21.92
CA GLU A 50 10.73 -3.07 20.92
C GLU A 50 10.59 -4.45 21.54
N SER A 51 9.65 -5.21 21.01
CA SER A 51 9.57 -6.63 21.23
C SER A 51 10.56 -7.37 20.31
N LEU A 52 11.14 -8.45 20.81
CA LEU A 52 11.95 -9.38 20.01
C LEU A 52 11.22 -9.88 18.75
N ALA A 53 9.88 -9.92 18.80
CA ALA A 53 9.05 -10.30 17.65
C ALA A 53 9.17 -9.34 16.45
N PHE A 54 9.67 -8.12 16.67
CA PHE A 54 9.86 -7.11 15.63
C PHE A 54 11.33 -6.88 15.27
N ALA A 55 12.24 -7.60 15.89
CA ALA A 55 13.65 -7.52 15.56
C ALA A 55 13.88 -7.86 14.07
N GLY A 56 14.61 -7.01 13.36
CA GLY A 56 14.89 -7.19 11.93
C GLY A 56 13.80 -6.70 10.97
N TYR A 57 12.71 -6.13 11.46
CA TYR A 57 11.66 -5.51 10.61
C TYR A 57 11.90 -4.01 10.35
N GLN A 58 13.00 -3.47 10.82
CA GLN A 58 13.36 -2.08 10.56
C GLN A 58 13.91 -1.93 9.15
N ARG A 59 13.46 -0.88 8.47
CA ARG A 59 13.92 -0.49 7.14
C ARG A 59 14.01 1.02 7.05
N GLU A 60 14.86 1.49 6.16
CA GLU A 60 14.93 2.91 5.80
C GLU A 60 13.67 3.37 5.06
N SER A 61 13.00 2.46 4.37
CA SER A 61 11.70 2.67 3.71
C SER A 61 10.93 1.36 3.62
N TYR A 62 9.63 1.44 3.74
CA TYR A 62 8.68 0.33 3.55
C TYR A 62 8.04 0.36 2.15
N LEU A 63 8.30 1.41 1.35
CA LEU A 63 7.83 1.49 -0.02
C LEU A 63 8.51 0.45 -0.89
N LEU A 64 7.72 -0.20 -1.73
CA LEU A 64 8.16 -1.15 -2.74
C LEU A 64 7.79 -0.62 -4.12
N ASP A 65 8.74 -0.67 -5.03
CA ASP A 65 8.55 -0.18 -6.38
C ASP A 65 7.67 -1.10 -7.21
N ALA A 66 6.64 -0.51 -7.82
CA ALA A 66 5.76 -1.17 -8.77
C ALA A 66 5.39 -0.22 -9.92
N LYS A 67 5.13 -0.79 -11.08
CA LYS A 67 4.77 -0.06 -12.30
C LYS A 67 3.60 -0.74 -13.00
N VAL A 68 2.84 0.04 -13.74
CA VAL A 68 1.74 -0.45 -14.59
C VAL A 68 1.89 0.16 -15.99
N PRO A 69 2.90 -0.29 -16.78
CA PRO A 69 3.09 0.20 -18.14
C PRO A 69 1.89 -0.17 -19.02
N ARG A 70 1.50 0.77 -19.90
CA ARG A 70 0.47 0.60 -20.91
C ARG A 70 1.08 0.16 -22.24
N PHE A 71 0.38 -0.72 -22.94
CA PHE A 71 0.70 -1.12 -24.31
C PHE A 71 -0.10 -0.27 -25.32
N GLY A 72 0.32 -0.29 -26.57
CA GLY A 72 -0.37 0.44 -27.62
C GLY A 72 -1.80 0.00 -27.89
N SER A 73 -2.19 -1.21 -27.46
CA SER A 73 -3.56 -1.74 -27.48
C SER A 73 -4.46 -1.16 -26.37
N GLY A 74 -3.91 -0.40 -25.43
CA GLY A 74 -4.61 0.10 -24.24
C GLY A 74 -4.55 -0.82 -23.04
N GLU A 75 -4.08 -2.05 -23.19
CA GLU A 75 -3.82 -2.97 -22.08
C GLU A 75 -2.68 -2.46 -21.20
N ALA A 76 -2.63 -2.94 -19.96
CA ALA A 76 -1.52 -2.64 -19.07
C ALA A 76 -1.04 -3.91 -18.37
N LYS A 77 0.21 -3.89 -17.89
CA LYS A 77 0.83 -4.99 -17.16
C LYS A 77 1.26 -4.52 -15.77
N GLY A 78 0.83 -5.22 -14.73
CA GLY A 78 1.38 -5.02 -13.38
C GLY A 78 2.80 -5.58 -13.30
N GLN A 79 3.74 -4.78 -12.80
CA GLN A 79 5.12 -5.17 -12.55
C GLN A 79 5.51 -4.74 -11.16
N ILE A 80 6.06 -5.66 -10.38
CA ILE A 80 6.65 -5.41 -9.08
C ILE A 80 8.16 -5.57 -9.25
N LEU A 81 8.91 -4.53 -8.89
CA LEU A 81 10.35 -4.46 -9.16
C LEU A 81 11.19 -5.01 -8.01
N GLU A 82 10.55 -5.24 -6.86
CA GLU A 82 11.19 -5.77 -5.66
C GLU A 82 10.48 -7.04 -5.16
N SER A 83 11.14 -7.77 -4.26
CA SER A 83 10.56 -8.99 -3.72
C SER A 83 9.48 -8.70 -2.69
N VAL A 84 8.28 -9.20 -2.92
CA VAL A 84 7.16 -9.19 -1.97
C VAL A 84 6.98 -10.50 -1.21
N ARG A 85 7.95 -11.40 -1.33
CA ARG A 85 7.86 -12.72 -0.69
C ARG A 85 7.80 -12.62 0.83
N GLY A 86 6.75 -13.20 1.39
CA GLY A 86 6.57 -13.27 2.84
C GLY A 86 6.18 -11.94 3.50
N THR A 87 5.87 -10.89 2.72
CA THR A 87 5.47 -9.59 3.26
C THR A 87 4.02 -9.56 3.71
N ASP A 88 3.73 -8.69 4.68
CA ASP A 88 2.41 -8.13 4.93
C ASP A 88 2.29 -6.89 4.05
N LEU A 89 1.63 -7.02 2.90
CA LEU A 89 1.65 -6.05 1.82
C LEU A 89 0.41 -5.15 1.86
N TYR A 90 0.63 -3.84 1.86
CA TYR A 90 -0.42 -2.83 1.75
C TYR A 90 -0.36 -2.18 0.37
N LEU A 91 -1.51 -2.15 -0.31
CA LEU A 91 -1.67 -1.49 -1.60
C LEU A 91 -2.49 -0.22 -1.40
N LEU A 92 -1.91 0.94 -1.72
CA LEU A 92 -2.59 2.23 -1.65
C LEU A 92 -3.08 2.62 -3.05
N VAL A 93 -4.37 2.89 -3.19
CA VAL A 93 -4.98 3.29 -4.45
C VAL A 93 -5.96 4.44 -4.25
N ASP A 94 -5.90 5.43 -5.13
CA ASP A 94 -6.91 6.47 -5.28
C ASP A 94 -7.64 6.24 -6.61
N VAL A 95 -8.84 5.67 -6.53
CA VAL A 95 -9.64 5.34 -7.71
C VAL A 95 -10.36 6.55 -8.32
N LEU A 96 -10.38 7.68 -7.62
CA LEU A 96 -11.04 8.91 -8.06
C LEU A 96 -10.06 9.96 -8.60
N ASN A 97 -8.77 9.63 -8.69
CA ASN A 97 -7.76 10.58 -9.16
C ASN A 97 -7.85 10.81 -10.68
N TYR A 98 -8.70 11.73 -11.07
CA TYR A 98 -8.94 12.07 -12.46
C TYR A 98 -7.80 12.88 -13.11
N SER A 99 -6.84 13.34 -12.31
CA SER A 99 -5.67 14.07 -12.82
C SER A 99 -4.62 13.17 -13.48
N MET A 100 -4.72 11.86 -13.23
CA MET A 100 -3.80 10.89 -13.83
C MET A 100 -4.18 10.64 -15.29
N THR A 101 -3.15 10.63 -16.13
CA THR A 101 -3.30 10.39 -17.56
C THR A 101 -2.40 9.25 -18.01
N TYR A 102 -2.72 8.68 -19.17
CA TYR A 102 -1.88 7.75 -19.89
C TYR A 102 -1.94 8.02 -21.39
N SER A 103 -0.85 7.75 -22.10
CA SER A 103 -0.80 7.90 -23.54
C SER A 103 -1.25 6.61 -24.24
N LEU A 104 -2.14 6.74 -25.22
CA LEU A 104 -2.59 5.67 -26.09
C LEU A 104 -2.56 6.14 -27.53
N CYS A 105 -1.75 5.51 -28.37
CA CYS A 105 -1.59 5.87 -29.79
C CYS A 105 -1.28 7.36 -30.01
N GLY A 106 -0.50 7.96 -29.13
CA GLY A 106 -0.13 9.38 -29.19
C GLY A 106 -1.16 10.36 -28.63
N ASN A 107 -2.31 9.88 -28.17
CA ASN A 107 -3.33 10.67 -27.48
C ASN A 107 -3.21 10.50 -25.97
N GLU A 108 -3.39 11.60 -25.25
CA GLU A 108 -3.45 11.59 -23.80
C GLU A 108 -4.89 11.36 -23.32
N ASN A 109 -5.07 10.38 -22.45
CA ASN A 109 -6.37 9.99 -21.90
C ASN A 109 -6.35 10.08 -20.39
N HIS A 110 -7.40 10.64 -19.79
CA HIS A 110 -7.55 10.62 -18.34
C HIS A 110 -7.92 9.22 -17.85
N MET A 111 -7.37 8.83 -16.72
CA MET A 111 -7.72 7.57 -16.09
C MET A 111 -9.11 7.65 -15.47
N SER A 112 -9.98 6.73 -15.86
CA SER A 112 -11.26 6.52 -15.21
C SER A 112 -11.10 5.76 -13.89
N PRO A 113 -12.13 5.74 -13.02
CA PRO A 113 -12.14 4.87 -11.83
C PRO A 113 -11.91 3.39 -12.18
N ASP A 114 -12.44 2.93 -13.31
CA ASP A 114 -12.21 1.56 -13.78
C ASP A 114 -10.76 1.31 -14.19
N ASP A 115 -10.07 2.28 -14.80
CA ASP A 115 -8.66 2.16 -15.11
C ASP A 115 -7.81 1.99 -13.84
N HIS A 116 -8.07 2.79 -12.81
CA HIS A 116 -7.41 2.67 -11.51
C HIS A 116 -7.69 1.32 -10.86
N TYR A 117 -8.94 0.86 -10.91
CA TYR A 117 -9.34 -0.43 -10.38
C TYR A 117 -8.70 -1.61 -11.13
N GLN A 118 -8.61 -1.51 -12.45
CA GLN A 118 -7.93 -2.52 -13.26
C GLN A 118 -6.43 -2.57 -12.96
N ASP A 119 -5.79 -1.42 -12.77
CA ASP A 119 -4.38 -1.34 -12.41
C ASP A 119 -4.12 -1.96 -11.02
N LEU A 120 -5.01 -1.75 -10.05
CA LEU A 120 -4.98 -2.44 -8.77
C LEU A 120 -5.04 -3.96 -8.95
N LYS A 121 -5.97 -4.47 -9.75
CA LYS A 121 -6.09 -5.92 -10.02
C LYS A 121 -4.83 -6.48 -10.69
N ARG A 122 -4.19 -5.72 -11.59
CA ARG A 122 -2.94 -6.12 -12.24
C ARG A 122 -1.79 -6.22 -11.24
N ILE A 123 -1.71 -5.30 -10.29
CA ILE A 123 -0.69 -5.38 -9.21
C ILE A 123 -0.96 -6.57 -8.31
N ILE A 124 -2.21 -6.82 -7.89
CA ILE A 124 -2.56 -8.00 -7.10
C ILE A 124 -2.17 -9.28 -7.83
N ALA A 125 -2.46 -9.37 -9.13
CA ALA A 125 -2.07 -10.52 -9.95
C ALA A 125 -0.54 -10.67 -10.03
N ALA A 126 0.21 -9.56 -10.14
CA ALA A 126 1.66 -9.57 -10.18
C ALA A 126 2.30 -10.05 -8.85
N VAL A 127 1.63 -9.87 -7.70
CA VAL A 127 2.07 -10.44 -6.42
C VAL A 127 2.10 -11.97 -6.49
N GLY A 128 1.17 -12.57 -7.23
CA GLY A 128 1.15 -14.01 -7.53
C GLY A 128 1.17 -14.91 -6.29
N GLY A 129 0.48 -14.52 -5.21
CA GLY A 129 0.41 -15.29 -3.96
C GLY A 129 1.71 -15.33 -3.14
N LYS A 130 2.72 -14.53 -3.48
CA LYS A 130 4.02 -14.53 -2.78
C LYS A 130 4.00 -13.77 -1.45
N ALA A 131 3.16 -12.74 -1.32
CA ALA A 131 2.93 -12.05 -0.06
C ALA A 131 2.14 -12.94 0.91
N ARG A 132 2.35 -12.78 2.20
CA ARG A 132 1.58 -13.50 3.23
C ARG A 132 0.17 -12.95 3.38
N ARG A 133 0.02 -11.64 3.23
CA ARG A 133 -1.25 -10.95 3.27
C ARG A 133 -1.21 -9.77 2.32
N ILE A 134 -2.34 -9.47 1.69
CA ILE A 134 -2.53 -8.26 0.92
C ILE A 134 -3.70 -7.50 1.53
N THR A 135 -3.45 -6.25 1.89
CA THR A 135 -4.47 -5.31 2.36
C THR A 135 -4.57 -4.18 1.36
N VAL A 136 -5.77 -3.93 0.83
CA VAL A 136 -6.01 -2.80 -0.07
C VAL A 136 -6.59 -1.64 0.73
N THR A 137 -5.94 -0.50 0.63
CA THR A 137 -6.40 0.76 1.20
C THR A 137 -6.80 1.69 0.07
N VAL A 138 -8.09 2.00 -0.01
CA VAL A 138 -8.66 2.90 -1.02
C VAL A 138 -8.82 4.27 -0.41
N SER A 139 -8.20 5.28 -1.01
CA SER A 139 -8.43 6.68 -0.66
C SER A 139 -9.66 7.17 -1.42
N TYR A 140 -10.73 7.48 -0.68
CA TYR A 140 -11.89 8.15 -1.23
C TYR A 140 -11.93 9.58 -0.69
N THR A 141 -11.75 10.55 -1.55
CA THR A 141 -11.85 11.94 -1.15
C THR A 141 -13.30 12.39 -0.95
N HIS A 142 -14.30 11.71 -1.55
CA HIS A 142 -15.72 11.97 -1.34
C HIS A 142 -16.58 10.75 -1.72
N LEU A 143 -17.03 9.99 -0.74
CA LEU A 143 -18.24 9.18 -0.85
C LEU A 143 -19.30 9.71 0.11
N THR A 144 -19.86 10.87 -0.19
CA THR A 144 -21.20 11.18 0.25
C THR A 144 -22.15 10.63 -0.81
N LEU A 145 -22.71 9.45 -0.57
CA LEU A 145 -23.92 9.05 -1.26
C LEU A 145 -24.97 10.12 -0.94
N PRO A 146 -25.58 10.79 -1.93
CA PRO A 146 -26.70 11.67 -1.66
C PRO A 146 -27.86 10.80 -1.20
N THR A 147 -28.02 10.66 0.11
CA THR A 147 -29.27 10.18 0.69
C THR A 147 -30.31 11.25 0.49
N LYS A 148 -30.94 11.27 -0.68
CA LYS A 148 -32.28 11.82 -0.83
C LYS A 148 -33.25 10.66 -0.79
N LEU A 149 -33.85 10.48 0.37
CA LEU A 149 -35.18 9.93 0.48
C LEU A 149 -36.20 10.97 0.08
#